data_b7bff2511409d524935ddcd3da59de9a
#
_entry.id   b7bff2511409d524935ddcd3da59de9a
#
_cell.length_a   1.000
_cell.length_b   1.000
_cell.length_c   1.000
_cell.angle_alpha   90.00
_cell.angle_beta   90.00
_cell.angle_gamma   90.00
#
_symmetry.space_group_name_H-M   'P 1'
#
loop_
_entity.id
_entity.type
_entity.pdbx_description
1 polymer ?
#
loop_
_entity_poly.entity_id
_entity_poly.type
_entity_poly.pdbx_seq_one_letter_code
_entity_poly.pdbx_strand_id
1 'polypeptide(L)'
;SNASQIPDNHPFERVFIPVNSSLEDFVDNRAGVVLPRGLFGIERELKIRLEKLKKAGVNKALSGNIGSYTLCKDMGFEVYGDFGLNVFNSLSANKIDHPILSFELTQLQINNINARDKGMIVYGYLPLMLNRNCPVKNDIGCFECDKHGRLTDRQGMEFPVMCSDFPCVEMLNCHPLYMLDRLDEVKTDFIHFYFSIECKKQVEKVIALYENRGKPDFKYTRGLYQRGTL
;
A
#
# COMPACT_ATOMS: atom_id res chain seq x y z
N SER A 1 -7.43 -2.59 -3.32
CA SER A 1 -7.41 -3.82 -2.53
C SER A 1 -8.71 -4.00 -1.77
N ASN A 2 -9.13 -5.23 -1.51
CA ASN A 2 -10.24 -5.57 -0.66
C ASN A 2 -9.95 -6.88 0.10
N ALA A 3 -10.75 -7.22 1.10
CA ALA A 3 -10.55 -8.41 1.91
C ALA A 3 -10.61 -9.72 1.09
N SER A 4 -11.35 -9.76 0.00
CA SER A 4 -11.48 -10.95 -0.86
C SER A 4 -10.19 -11.35 -1.60
N GLN A 5 -9.17 -10.48 -1.64
CA GLN A 5 -7.86 -10.79 -2.19
C GLN A 5 -7.01 -11.65 -1.24
N ILE A 6 -7.34 -11.66 0.05
CA ILE A 6 -6.56 -12.32 1.09
C ILE A 6 -6.85 -13.82 1.05
N PRO A 7 -5.83 -14.70 0.87
CA PRO A 7 -6.01 -16.14 1.03
C PRO A 7 -6.32 -16.51 2.49
N ASP A 8 -7.06 -17.60 2.68
CA ASP A 8 -7.41 -18.07 4.03
C ASP A 8 -6.16 -18.47 4.84
N ASN A 9 -5.18 -19.08 4.17
CA ASN A 9 -3.87 -19.41 4.74
C ASN A 9 -2.82 -18.46 4.16
N HIS A 10 -2.36 -17.50 4.95
CA HIS A 10 -1.31 -16.57 4.57
C HIS A 10 -0.28 -16.37 5.69
N PRO A 11 1.01 -16.12 5.36
CA PRO A 11 2.09 -15.99 6.35
C PRO A 11 2.17 -14.60 6.99
N PHE A 12 1.27 -13.67 6.63
CA PHE A 12 1.36 -12.28 7.08
C PHE A 12 1.01 -12.15 8.56
N GLU A 13 1.84 -11.46 9.32
CA GLU A 13 1.59 -11.11 10.72
C GLU A 13 0.52 -10.02 10.85
N ARG A 14 0.38 -9.17 9.82
CA ARG A 14 -0.58 -8.06 9.78
C ARG A 14 -1.16 -7.92 8.38
N VAL A 15 -2.44 -7.59 8.31
CA VAL A 15 -3.15 -7.35 7.06
C VAL A 15 -3.92 -6.04 7.19
N PHE A 16 -3.61 -5.08 6.32
CA PHE A 16 -4.31 -3.80 6.32
C PHE A 16 -5.40 -3.78 5.24
N ILE A 17 -6.63 -3.54 5.67
CA ILE A 17 -7.85 -3.58 4.85
C ILE A 17 -8.38 -2.14 4.71
N PRO A 18 -8.91 -1.74 3.53
CA PRO A 18 -9.43 -0.39 3.33
C PRO A 18 -10.49 0.00 4.36
N VAL A 19 -10.44 1.25 4.82
CA VAL A 19 -11.32 1.76 5.90
C VAL A 19 -12.81 1.68 5.58
N ASN A 20 -13.19 1.63 4.31
CA ASN A 20 -14.59 1.51 3.83
C ASN A 20 -15.07 0.06 3.67
N SER A 21 -14.21 -0.94 3.90
CA SER A 21 -14.59 -2.36 3.88
C SER A 21 -15.63 -2.70 4.96
N SER A 22 -16.34 -3.80 4.84
CA SER A 22 -17.35 -4.21 5.86
C SER A 22 -16.68 -4.46 7.22
N LEU A 23 -17.44 -4.44 8.32
CA LEU A 23 -16.89 -4.77 9.64
C LEU A 23 -16.48 -6.25 9.73
N GLU A 24 -17.15 -7.09 8.97
CA GLU A 24 -16.89 -8.53 8.89
C GLU A 24 -15.51 -8.84 8.29
N ASP A 25 -14.98 -7.94 7.46
CA ASP A 25 -13.64 -8.07 6.88
C ASP A 25 -12.53 -7.94 7.94
N PHE A 26 -12.83 -7.38 9.12
CA PHE A 26 -11.88 -7.13 10.20
C PHE A 26 -11.93 -8.16 11.34
N VAL A 27 -12.51 -9.32 11.12
CA VAL A 27 -12.66 -10.37 12.16
C VAL A 27 -11.31 -10.99 12.55
N ASP A 28 -10.35 -11.07 11.63
CA ASP A 28 -9.00 -11.56 11.94
C ASP A 28 -8.29 -10.57 12.88
N ASN A 29 -7.77 -11.07 14.00
CA ASN A 29 -7.02 -10.27 15.00
C ASN A 29 -5.74 -9.63 14.42
N ARG A 30 -5.27 -10.09 13.25
CA ARG A 30 -4.16 -9.51 12.50
C ARG A 30 -4.60 -8.33 11.63
N ALA A 31 -5.92 -8.11 11.48
CA ALA A 31 -6.46 -7.06 10.63
C ALA A 31 -6.24 -5.67 11.24
N GLY A 32 -5.78 -4.77 10.42
CA GLY A 32 -5.70 -3.34 10.66
C GLY A 32 -6.41 -2.59 9.53
N VAL A 33 -6.60 -1.30 9.71
CA VAL A 33 -7.24 -0.44 8.72
C VAL A 33 -6.19 0.33 7.91
N VAL A 34 -6.29 0.34 6.55
CA VAL A 34 -5.52 1.25 5.71
C VAL A 34 -6.37 2.47 5.36
N LEU A 35 -5.76 3.66 5.52
CA LEU A 35 -6.41 4.94 5.30
C LEU A 35 -6.16 5.47 3.89
N PRO A 36 -7.10 6.22 3.31
CA PRO A 36 -6.90 6.85 2.02
C PRO A 36 -5.79 7.91 2.11
N ARG A 37 -4.96 8.01 1.07
CA ARG A 37 -3.89 9.02 1.00
C ARG A 37 -4.42 10.44 0.77
N GLY A 38 -5.56 10.59 0.09
CA GLY A 38 -6.22 11.87 -0.16
C GLY A 38 -7.53 11.97 0.63
N LEU A 39 -7.69 12.96 1.49
CA LEU A 39 -8.86 13.11 2.35
C LEU A 39 -9.95 14.00 1.74
N PHE A 40 -9.58 15.13 1.17
CA PHE A 40 -10.45 16.05 0.39
C PHE A 40 -11.89 16.22 0.90
N GLY A 41 -12.06 16.57 2.18
CA GLY A 41 -13.35 16.89 2.79
C GLY A 41 -14.09 15.68 3.37
N ILE A 42 -13.46 14.51 3.48
CA ILE A 42 -14.03 13.30 4.10
C ILE A 42 -13.57 13.08 5.55
N GLU A 43 -12.88 14.05 6.17
CA GLU A 43 -12.24 13.88 7.48
C GLU A 43 -13.26 13.52 8.57
N ARG A 44 -14.47 14.11 8.51
CA ARG A 44 -15.54 13.83 9.47
C ARG A 44 -16.07 12.40 9.34
N GLU A 45 -16.36 11.96 8.12
CA GLU A 45 -16.83 10.61 7.84
C GLU A 45 -15.75 9.57 8.22
N LEU A 46 -14.50 9.88 7.91
CA LEU A 46 -13.36 9.05 8.26
C LEU A 46 -13.26 8.86 9.78
N LYS A 47 -13.38 9.95 10.56
CA LYS A 47 -13.35 9.88 12.02
C LYS A 47 -14.46 9.01 12.58
N ILE A 48 -15.70 9.19 12.11
CA ILE A 48 -16.86 8.38 12.53
C ILE A 48 -16.62 6.90 12.20
N ARG A 49 -16.06 6.63 11.04
CA ARG A 49 -15.76 5.25 10.62
C ARG A 49 -14.68 4.62 11.49
N LEU A 50 -13.61 5.34 11.80
CA LEU A 50 -12.53 4.89 12.68
C LEU A 50 -13.05 4.61 14.10
N GLU A 51 -13.95 5.43 14.63
CA GLU A 51 -14.61 5.19 15.94
C GLU A 51 -15.38 3.87 15.94
N LYS A 52 -16.10 3.55 14.86
CA LYS A 52 -16.82 2.26 14.70
C LYS A 52 -15.85 1.08 14.66
N LEU A 53 -14.78 1.19 13.87
CA LEU A 53 -13.75 0.15 13.76
C LEU A 53 -13.04 -0.09 15.11
N LYS A 54 -12.71 1.00 15.82
CA LYS A 54 -12.10 0.93 17.15
C LYS A 54 -12.98 0.19 18.15
N LYS A 55 -14.30 0.49 18.16
CA LYS A 55 -15.30 -0.21 18.99
C LYS A 55 -15.44 -1.69 18.61
N ALA A 56 -15.22 -2.04 17.35
CA ALA A 56 -15.18 -3.42 16.87
C ALA A 56 -13.86 -4.16 17.16
N GLY A 57 -12.90 -3.50 17.84
CA GLY A 57 -11.64 -4.12 18.24
C GLY A 57 -10.47 -3.91 17.27
N VAL A 58 -10.66 -3.17 16.17
CA VAL A 58 -9.56 -2.84 15.24
C VAL A 58 -8.63 -1.81 15.90
N ASN A 59 -7.38 -2.21 16.15
CA ASN A 59 -6.43 -1.38 16.91
C ASN A 59 -5.20 -0.94 16.10
N LYS A 60 -5.05 -1.40 14.85
CA LYS A 60 -3.91 -1.07 13.98
C LYS A 60 -4.37 -0.23 12.79
N ALA A 61 -3.57 0.75 12.40
CA ALA A 61 -3.84 1.62 11.26
C ALA A 61 -2.58 1.82 10.41
N LEU A 62 -2.73 1.78 9.08
CA LEU A 62 -1.70 2.13 8.11
C LEU A 62 -2.07 3.45 7.45
N SER A 63 -1.21 4.45 7.54
CA SER A 63 -1.51 5.80 7.05
C SER A 63 -0.36 6.39 6.23
N GLY A 64 -0.69 6.78 5.00
CA GLY A 64 0.21 7.49 4.07
C GLY A 64 -0.03 9.01 4.00
N ASN A 65 -0.77 9.58 4.95
CA ASN A 65 -1.04 11.01 5.06
C ASN A 65 -0.84 11.47 6.50
N ILE A 66 -0.10 12.55 6.72
CA ILE A 66 0.27 13.01 8.07
C ILE A 66 -0.95 13.40 8.91
N GLY A 67 -2.00 13.95 8.30
CA GLY A 67 -3.24 14.32 9.01
C GLY A 67 -3.97 13.08 9.53
N SER A 68 -4.16 12.04 8.70
CA SER A 68 -4.77 10.79 9.14
C SER A 68 -3.86 9.98 10.07
N TYR A 69 -2.54 10.06 9.90
CA TYR A 69 -1.57 9.48 10.83
C TYR A 69 -1.75 10.05 12.25
N THR A 70 -1.77 11.39 12.38
CA THR A 70 -1.97 12.06 13.67
C THR A 70 -3.35 11.73 14.25
N LEU A 71 -4.41 11.80 13.43
CA LEU A 71 -5.77 11.44 13.86
C LEU A 71 -5.82 10.02 14.45
N CYS A 72 -5.22 9.04 13.80
CA CYS A 72 -5.20 7.66 14.31
C CYS A 72 -4.41 7.54 15.61
N LYS A 73 -3.29 8.25 15.76
CA LYS A 73 -2.54 8.31 17.03
C LYS A 73 -3.37 8.89 18.16
N ASP A 74 -4.05 10.01 17.92
CA ASP A 74 -4.91 10.67 18.90
C ASP A 74 -6.10 9.79 19.32
N MET A 75 -6.58 8.94 18.40
CA MET A 75 -7.61 7.94 18.67
C MET A 75 -7.08 6.66 19.34
N GLY A 76 -5.78 6.56 19.60
CA GLY A 76 -5.14 5.43 20.28
C GLY A 76 -4.96 4.18 19.41
N PHE A 77 -4.84 4.31 18.09
CA PHE A 77 -4.41 3.22 17.24
C PHE A 77 -2.90 3.01 17.33
N GLU A 78 -2.44 1.77 17.16
CA GLU A 78 -1.07 1.45 16.78
C GLU A 78 -0.90 1.82 15.30
N VAL A 79 -0.13 2.87 15.01
CA VAL A 79 -0.07 3.43 13.65
C VAL A 79 1.20 3.03 12.95
N TYR A 80 1.06 2.57 11.72
CA TYR A 80 2.12 2.28 10.76
C TYR A 80 2.18 3.41 9.74
N GLY A 81 3.36 3.98 9.55
CA GLY A 81 3.58 4.99 8.51
C GLY A 81 3.73 4.35 7.15
N ASP A 82 2.80 4.62 6.23
CA ASP A 82 2.85 4.09 4.86
C ASP A 82 3.80 4.92 3.98
N PHE A 83 4.20 4.35 2.83
CA PHE A 83 5.10 4.97 1.84
C PHE A 83 4.69 6.40 1.43
N GLY A 84 3.40 6.74 1.52
CA GLY A 84 2.88 8.08 1.22
C GLY A 84 3.40 9.19 2.14
N LEU A 85 3.96 8.85 3.31
CA LEU A 85 4.67 9.79 4.18
C LEU A 85 6.07 10.13 3.68
N ASN A 86 6.52 9.47 2.63
CA ASN A 86 7.76 9.72 1.93
C ASN A 86 9.00 9.80 2.84
N VAL A 87 9.20 8.76 3.64
CA VAL A 87 10.30 8.70 4.62
C VAL A 87 11.61 8.37 3.91
N PHE A 88 12.52 9.35 3.85
CA PHE A 88 13.76 9.30 3.06
C PHE A 88 15.07 9.27 3.88
N ASN A 89 15.01 9.54 5.16
CA ASN A 89 16.20 9.66 6.00
C ASN A 89 15.94 9.28 7.45
N SER A 90 16.98 9.12 8.23
CA SER A 90 16.91 8.71 9.64
C SER A 90 16.10 9.69 10.51
N LEU A 91 16.15 11.00 10.21
CA LEU A 91 15.44 12.00 10.99
C LEU A 91 13.92 11.84 10.85
N SER A 92 13.42 11.72 9.62
CA SER A 92 12.00 11.47 9.37
C SER A 92 11.58 10.07 9.84
N ALA A 93 12.42 9.05 9.62
CA ALA A 93 12.12 7.69 10.05
C ALA A 93 11.94 7.55 11.57
N ASN A 94 12.73 8.28 12.37
CA ASN A 94 12.60 8.28 13.84
C ASN A 94 11.41 9.12 14.37
N LYS A 95 10.65 9.80 13.52
CA LYS A 95 9.45 10.56 13.90
C LYS A 95 8.15 9.83 13.59
N ILE A 96 8.22 8.78 12.78
CA ILE A 96 7.08 7.98 12.33
C ILE A 96 7.19 6.61 12.98
N ASP A 97 6.10 6.12 13.57
CA ASP A 97 6.06 4.78 14.13
C ASP A 97 5.95 3.76 12.97
N HIS A 98 6.74 2.70 13.03
CA HIS A 98 6.77 1.62 12.03
C HIS A 98 6.79 2.14 10.58
N PRO A 99 7.76 3.00 10.19
CA PRO A 99 7.74 3.65 8.89
C PRO A 99 8.02 2.65 7.76
N ILE A 100 7.18 2.64 6.73
CA ILE A 100 7.52 2.07 5.44
C ILE A 100 8.32 3.16 4.69
N LEU A 101 9.59 2.85 4.42
CA LEU A 101 10.49 3.76 3.72
C LEU A 101 10.02 4.01 2.29
N SER A 102 10.38 5.17 1.74
CA SER A 102 10.06 5.49 0.35
C SER A 102 10.64 4.45 -0.61
N PHE A 103 9.84 4.02 -1.57
CA PHE A 103 10.26 3.09 -2.63
C PHE A 103 11.17 3.77 -3.68
N GLU A 104 11.44 5.05 -3.53
CA GLU A 104 12.39 5.80 -4.37
C GLU A 104 13.84 5.72 -3.84
N LEU A 105 14.04 5.11 -2.68
CA LEU A 105 15.37 4.91 -2.11
C LEU A 105 16.13 3.76 -2.79
N THR A 106 17.45 3.94 -2.92
CA THR A 106 18.34 2.84 -3.29
C THR A 106 18.57 1.91 -2.10
N GLN A 107 19.06 0.69 -2.38
CA GLN A 107 19.48 -0.27 -1.37
C GLN A 107 20.47 0.37 -0.35
N LEU A 108 21.47 1.08 -0.85
CA LEU A 108 22.46 1.71 -0.01
C LEU A 108 21.84 2.75 0.94
N GLN A 109 20.90 3.56 0.43
CA GLN A 109 20.18 4.54 1.24
C GLN A 109 19.32 3.85 2.31
N ILE A 110 18.55 2.82 1.94
CA ILE A 110 17.73 2.02 2.88
C ILE A 110 18.60 1.47 4.02
N ASN A 111 19.75 0.88 3.66
CA ASN A 111 20.66 0.26 4.63
C ASN A 111 21.33 1.27 5.55
N ASN A 112 21.51 2.52 5.11
CA ASN A 112 22.11 3.61 5.88
C ASN A 112 21.09 4.39 6.74
N ILE A 113 19.80 4.19 6.57
CA ILE A 113 18.79 4.79 7.45
C ILE A 113 18.87 4.12 8.82
N ASN A 114 19.24 4.88 9.82
CA ASN A 114 19.26 4.44 11.22
C ASN A 114 17.92 4.78 11.88
N ALA A 115 17.05 3.81 11.93
CA ALA A 115 15.74 3.88 12.60
C ALA A 115 15.35 2.50 13.10
N ARG A 116 14.49 2.45 14.13
CA ARG A 116 13.88 1.22 14.63
C ARG A 116 12.60 0.95 13.86
N ASP A 117 12.26 -0.34 13.75
CA ASP A 117 11.00 -0.82 13.16
C ASP A 117 10.71 -0.27 11.75
N LYS A 118 11.75 -0.06 10.95
CA LYS A 118 11.64 0.39 9.57
C LYS A 118 11.31 -0.76 8.62
N GLY A 119 10.40 -0.53 7.69
CA GLY A 119 10.02 -1.48 6.65
C GLY A 119 10.24 -0.94 5.24
N MET A 120 10.08 -1.81 4.24
CA MET A 120 10.06 -1.44 2.83
C MET A 120 9.03 -2.24 2.05
N ILE A 121 8.56 -1.67 0.93
CA ILE A 121 7.74 -2.42 -0.02
C ILE A 121 8.63 -3.37 -0.81
N VAL A 122 8.28 -4.65 -0.82
CA VAL A 122 9.03 -5.69 -1.54
C VAL A 122 8.28 -6.26 -2.74
N TYR A 123 6.97 -6.02 -2.81
CA TYR A 123 6.11 -6.40 -3.91
C TYR A 123 4.93 -5.42 -4.03
N GLY A 124 4.53 -5.12 -5.27
CA GLY A 124 3.27 -4.46 -5.60
C GLY A 124 3.34 -3.51 -6.79
N TYR A 125 2.19 -3.18 -7.35
CA TYR A 125 2.05 -2.15 -8.38
C TYR A 125 2.16 -0.78 -7.72
N LEU A 126 3.34 -0.16 -7.82
CA LEU A 126 3.61 1.13 -7.17
C LEU A 126 2.74 2.23 -7.76
N PRO A 127 2.11 3.07 -6.92
CA PRO A 127 1.34 4.21 -7.40
C PRO A 127 2.26 5.29 -7.96
N LEU A 128 1.95 5.72 -9.18
CA LEU A 128 2.65 6.81 -9.88
C LEU A 128 1.97 8.16 -9.66
N MET A 129 0.63 8.17 -9.59
CA MET A 129 -0.15 9.39 -9.45
C MET A 129 -1.38 9.16 -8.59
N LEU A 130 -1.73 10.18 -7.81
CA LEU A 130 -3.01 10.29 -7.08
C LEU A 130 -3.80 11.45 -7.67
N ASN A 131 -4.96 11.17 -8.27
CA ASN A 131 -5.78 12.14 -8.97
C ASN A 131 -7.18 12.25 -8.36
N ARG A 132 -7.74 13.46 -8.31
CA ARG A 132 -9.16 13.66 -8.01
C ARG A 132 -10.05 13.42 -9.23
N ASN A 133 -9.54 13.73 -10.41
CA ASN A 133 -10.26 13.52 -11.65
C ASN A 133 -9.98 12.11 -12.19
N CYS A 134 -11.02 11.31 -12.34
CA CYS A 134 -10.90 9.95 -12.85
C CYS A 134 -10.89 9.97 -14.39
N PRO A 135 -9.81 9.54 -15.05
CA PRO A 135 -9.76 9.50 -16.51
C PRO A 135 -10.78 8.52 -17.09
N VAL A 136 -11.03 7.39 -16.41
CA VAL A 136 -12.01 6.39 -16.86
C VAL A 136 -13.45 6.93 -16.78
N LYS A 137 -13.79 7.70 -15.73
CA LYS A 137 -15.08 8.37 -15.62
C LYS A 137 -15.33 9.34 -16.79
N ASN A 138 -14.28 10.03 -17.23
CA ASN A 138 -14.39 11.01 -18.31
C ASN A 138 -14.62 10.34 -19.67
N ASP A 139 -14.27 9.08 -19.83
CA ASP A 139 -14.41 8.30 -21.06
C ASP A 139 -15.75 7.53 -21.09
N ILE A 140 -15.95 6.61 -20.13
CA ILE A 140 -17.11 5.69 -20.14
C ILE A 140 -18.14 5.98 -19.04
N GLY A 141 -17.87 6.94 -18.14
CA GLY A 141 -18.73 7.20 -16.98
C GLY A 141 -18.53 6.21 -15.83
N CYS A 142 -19.10 6.52 -14.65
CA CYS A 142 -18.99 5.67 -13.46
C CYS A 142 -19.96 4.48 -13.47
N PHE A 143 -21.06 4.55 -14.21
CA PHE A 143 -22.09 3.48 -14.22
C PHE A 143 -21.62 2.23 -14.95
N GLU A 144 -20.78 2.39 -15.96
CA GLU A 144 -20.23 1.30 -16.77
C GLU A 144 -18.84 0.85 -16.28
N CYS A 145 -18.29 1.55 -15.30
CA CYS A 145 -16.96 1.28 -14.76
C CYS A 145 -17.04 0.25 -13.62
N ASP A 146 -16.24 -0.81 -13.72
CA ASP A 146 -16.06 -1.84 -12.69
C ASP A 146 -15.06 -1.43 -11.58
N LYS A 147 -14.77 -0.11 -11.45
CA LYS A 147 -13.75 0.50 -10.58
C LYS A 147 -12.29 0.19 -10.99
N HIS A 148 -12.09 -0.47 -12.09
CA HIS A 148 -10.79 -0.75 -12.67
C HIS A 148 -10.73 -0.21 -14.09
N GLY A 149 -9.69 0.53 -14.40
CA GLY A 149 -9.45 1.08 -15.72
C GLY A 149 -7.99 0.91 -16.12
N ARG A 150 -7.68 1.35 -17.34
CA ARG A 150 -6.32 1.36 -17.86
C ARG A 150 -6.09 2.62 -18.68
N LEU A 151 -4.88 3.16 -18.58
CA LEU A 151 -4.37 4.17 -19.49
C LEU A 151 -3.26 3.55 -20.31
N THR A 152 -3.29 3.77 -21.61
CA THR A 152 -2.25 3.27 -22.51
C THR A 152 -1.38 4.44 -22.96
N ASP A 153 -0.06 4.31 -22.81
CA ASP A 153 0.88 5.31 -23.29
C ASP A 153 1.15 5.18 -24.80
N ARG A 154 1.99 6.09 -25.33
CA ARG A 154 2.35 6.11 -26.76
C ARG A 154 3.15 4.87 -27.21
N GLN A 155 3.70 4.10 -26.27
CA GLN A 155 4.47 2.88 -26.52
C GLN A 155 3.60 1.62 -26.38
N GLY A 156 2.30 1.78 -26.10
CA GLY A 156 1.38 0.66 -25.87
C GLY A 156 1.48 0.04 -24.49
N MET A 157 2.14 0.72 -23.52
CA MET A 157 2.20 0.23 -22.14
C MET A 157 0.91 0.56 -21.39
N GLU A 158 0.32 -0.43 -20.72
CA GLU A 158 -0.92 -0.28 -19.97
C GLU A 158 -0.64 0.00 -18.48
N PHE A 159 -1.16 1.12 -18.00
CA PHE A 159 -1.07 1.56 -16.61
C PHE A 159 -2.43 1.38 -15.93
N PRO A 160 -2.55 0.50 -14.95
CA PRO A 160 -3.82 0.30 -14.25
C PRO A 160 -4.26 1.57 -13.52
N VAL A 161 -5.55 1.85 -13.57
CA VAL A 161 -6.20 2.92 -12.80
C VAL A 161 -7.10 2.27 -11.77
N MET A 162 -6.79 2.46 -10.51
CA MET A 162 -7.54 1.92 -9.38
C MET A 162 -8.41 3.02 -8.76
N CYS A 163 -9.71 2.80 -8.74
CA CYS A 163 -10.64 3.65 -8.03
C CYS A 163 -10.73 3.19 -6.57
N SER A 164 -10.41 4.08 -5.62
CA SER A 164 -10.82 3.91 -4.23
C SER A 164 -12.24 4.47 -4.07
N ASP A 165 -13.00 4.00 -3.08
CA ASP A 165 -14.34 4.56 -2.79
C ASP A 165 -14.29 5.98 -2.19
N PHE A 166 -13.13 6.61 -2.25
CA PHE A 166 -12.83 7.98 -1.87
C PHE A 166 -12.65 8.87 -3.10
N PRO A 167 -12.66 10.20 -2.96
CA PRO A 167 -12.68 11.10 -4.12
C PRO A 167 -11.36 11.15 -4.92
N CYS A 168 -10.60 10.06 -4.92
CA CYS A 168 -9.34 9.94 -5.63
C CYS A 168 -9.24 8.62 -6.36
N VAL A 169 -8.47 8.63 -7.45
CA VAL A 169 -8.03 7.45 -8.18
C VAL A 169 -6.51 7.40 -8.20
N GLU A 170 -5.96 6.20 -8.18
CA GLU A 170 -4.52 5.97 -8.28
C GLU A 170 -4.19 5.37 -9.64
N MET A 171 -3.24 5.96 -10.32
CA MET A 171 -2.61 5.35 -11.48
C MET A 171 -1.39 4.56 -11.01
N LEU A 172 -1.38 3.28 -11.33
CA LEU A 172 -0.34 2.35 -10.90
C LEU A 172 0.69 2.13 -12.00
N ASN A 173 1.89 1.68 -11.63
CA ASN A 173 2.90 1.29 -12.61
C ASN A 173 2.40 0.10 -13.44
N CYS A 174 2.86 0.02 -14.70
CA CYS A 174 2.51 -1.06 -15.64
C CYS A 174 3.06 -2.43 -15.23
N HIS A 175 4.07 -2.47 -14.38
CA HIS A 175 4.66 -3.70 -13.83
C HIS A 175 4.83 -3.58 -12.32
N PRO A 176 4.60 -4.68 -11.56
CA PRO A 176 4.81 -4.66 -10.13
C PRO A 176 6.30 -4.55 -9.78
N LEU A 177 6.59 -3.90 -8.67
CA LEU A 177 7.87 -4.04 -7.98
C LEU A 177 8.03 -5.50 -7.53
N TYR A 178 9.21 -6.06 -7.68
CA TYR A 178 9.53 -7.39 -7.19
C TYR A 178 10.93 -7.42 -6.59
N MET A 179 11.03 -7.69 -5.28
CA MET A 179 12.28 -7.70 -4.52
C MET A 179 12.44 -8.98 -3.67
N LEU A 180 11.52 -9.96 -3.82
CA LEU A 180 11.46 -11.14 -2.94
C LEU A 180 12.70 -12.05 -3.04
N ASP A 181 13.38 -12.04 -4.18
CA ASP A 181 14.63 -12.76 -4.42
C ASP A 181 15.89 -12.02 -3.91
N ARG A 182 15.73 -10.81 -3.32
CA ARG A 182 16.82 -9.94 -2.87
C ARG A 182 16.66 -9.44 -1.43
N LEU A 183 15.83 -10.10 -0.63
CA LEU A 183 15.55 -9.66 0.74
C LEU A 183 16.79 -9.66 1.63
N ASP A 184 17.77 -10.52 1.34
CA ASP A 184 19.01 -10.62 2.11
C ASP A 184 19.96 -9.41 1.88
N GLU A 185 19.69 -8.61 0.83
CA GLU A 185 20.48 -7.42 0.51
C GLU A 185 20.05 -6.19 1.33
N VAL A 186 18.88 -6.20 1.98
CA VAL A 186 18.31 -5.04 2.68
C VAL A 186 18.23 -5.26 4.18
N LYS A 187 18.50 -4.17 4.91
CA LYS A 187 18.43 -4.10 6.38
C LYS A 187 17.15 -3.38 6.79
N THR A 188 16.06 -4.11 6.86
CA THR A 188 14.77 -3.63 7.37
C THR A 188 14.24 -4.61 8.40
N ASP A 189 13.41 -4.11 9.33
CA ASP A 189 12.87 -4.91 10.43
C ASP A 189 11.61 -5.67 9.99
N PHE A 190 10.90 -5.14 8.99
CA PHE A 190 9.78 -5.82 8.35
C PHE A 190 9.70 -5.52 6.86
N ILE A 191 8.92 -6.31 6.14
CA ILE A 191 8.63 -6.15 4.71
C ILE A 191 7.13 -5.93 4.50
N HIS A 192 6.79 -5.16 3.45
CA HIS A 192 5.43 -4.84 3.10
C HIS A 192 5.09 -5.31 1.68
N PHE A 193 3.98 -6.06 1.56
CA PHE A 193 3.39 -6.44 0.28
C PHE A 193 2.26 -5.47 -0.02
N TYR A 194 2.37 -4.72 -1.09
CA TYR A 194 1.35 -3.77 -1.53
C TYR A 194 0.48 -4.42 -2.61
N PHE A 195 -0.50 -5.21 -2.19
CA PHE A 195 -1.50 -5.77 -3.11
C PHE A 195 -2.55 -4.72 -3.43
N SER A 196 -2.87 -4.54 -4.72
CA SER A 196 -3.78 -3.51 -5.22
C SER A 196 -4.82 -4.07 -6.18
N ILE A 197 -4.41 -4.50 -7.36
CA ILE A 197 -5.28 -5.00 -8.45
C ILE A 197 -5.24 -6.53 -8.60
N GLU A 198 -4.40 -7.21 -7.84
CA GLU A 198 -4.24 -8.65 -7.91
C GLU A 198 -5.49 -9.39 -7.44
N CYS A 199 -5.86 -10.46 -8.12
CA CYS A 199 -6.86 -11.40 -7.62
C CYS A 199 -6.25 -12.37 -6.59
N LYS A 200 -7.11 -13.09 -5.82
CA LYS A 200 -6.67 -14.05 -4.78
C LYS A 200 -5.61 -15.04 -5.29
N LYS A 201 -5.79 -15.61 -6.49
CA LYS A 201 -4.81 -16.54 -7.10
C LYS A 201 -3.45 -15.90 -7.37
N GLN A 202 -3.45 -14.62 -7.75
CA GLN A 202 -2.18 -13.89 -7.96
C GLN A 202 -1.49 -13.61 -6.63
N VAL A 203 -2.24 -13.27 -5.59
CA VAL A 203 -1.71 -13.12 -4.22
C VAL A 203 -1.09 -14.42 -3.73
N GLU A 204 -1.79 -15.56 -3.87
CA GLU A 204 -1.28 -16.89 -3.52
C GLU A 204 0.03 -17.22 -4.25
N LYS A 205 0.11 -16.90 -5.55
CA LYS A 205 1.33 -17.09 -6.34
C LYS A 205 2.49 -16.26 -5.81
N VAL A 206 2.24 -14.99 -5.43
CA VAL A 206 3.28 -14.11 -4.87
C VAL A 206 3.73 -14.62 -3.50
N ILE A 207 2.82 -15.12 -2.66
CA ILE A 207 3.16 -15.76 -1.38
C ILE A 207 4.07 -16.96 -1.60
N ALA A 208 3.72 -17.84 -2.53
CA ALA A 208 4.55 -19.00 -2.87
C ALA A 208 5.96 -18.61 -3.40
N LEU A 209 6.05 -17.52 -4.18
CA LEU A 209 7.34 -16.97 -4.61
C LEU A 209 8.16 -16.43 -3.43
N TYR A 210 7.51 -15.81 -2.44
CA TYR A 210 8.17 -15.35 -1.22
C TYR A 210 8.74 -16.52 -0.40
N GLU A 211 7.93 -17.55 -0.15
CA GLU A 211 8.32 -18.72 0.64
C GLU A 211 9.47 -19.50 0.01
N ASN A 212 9.45 -19.62 -1.32
CA ASN A 212 10.46 -20.38 -2.08
C ASN A 212 11.63 -19.54 -2.60
N ARG A 213 11.68 -18.22 -2.31
CA ARG A 213 12.67 -17.29 -2.89
C ARG A 213 12.75 -17.41 -4.41
N GLY A 214 11.60 -17.64 -5.05
CA GLY A 214 11.49 -17.96 -6.46
C GLY A 214 11.67 -16.74 -7.36
N LYS A 215 11.89 -17.02 -8.67
CA LYS A 215 11.83 -15.97 -9.70
C LYS A 215 10.43 -15.94 -10.32
N PRO A 216 9.85 -14.75 -10.54
CA PRO A 216 8.54 -14.65 -11.16
C PRO A 216 8.58 -14.99 -12.66
N ASP A 217 7.48 -15.50 -13.18
CA ASP A 217 7.23 -15.75 -14.60
C ASP A 217 6.49 -14.59 -15.29
N PHE A 218 6.30 -13.47 -14.57
CA PHE A 218 5.69 -12.24 -15.07
C PHE A 218 6.71 -11.10 -15.18
N LYS A 219 6.39 -10.09 -16.00
CA LYS A 219 7.21 -8.87 -16.10
C LYS A 219 7.14 -8.09 -14.80
N TYR A 220 8.28 -7.58 -14.33
CA TYR A 220 8.40 -6.82 -13.09
C TYR A 220 9.46 -5.71 -13.21
N THR A 221 9.47 -4.82 -12.23
CA THR A 221 10.49 -3.77 -12.09
C THR A 221 11.22 -3.91 -10.75
N ARG A 222 12.43 -3.37 -10.68
CA ARG A 222 13.18 -3.17 -9.42
C ARG A 222 13.00 -1.74 -8.88
N GLY A 223 12.15 -0.93 -9.51
CA GLY A 223 12.03 0.47 -9.16
C GLY A 223 13.37 1.22 -9.24
N LEU A 224 13.62 2.05 -8.24
CA LEU A 224 14.86 2.83 -8.11
C LEU A 224 15.94 2.16 -7.25
N TYR A 225 15.72 0.92 -6.83
CA TYR A 225 16.55 0.18 -5.88
C TYR A 225 18.07 0.18 -6.21
N GLN A 226 18.44 0.13 -7.49
CA GLN A 226 19.84 0.13 -7.93
C GLN A 226 20.34 1.51 -8.41
N ARG A 227 19.44 2.38 -8.90
CA ARG A 227 19.82 3.61 -9.61
C ARG A 227 19.60 4.89 -8.82
N GLY A 228 18.64 4.88 -7.87
CA GLY A 228 18.21 6.08 -7.15
C GLY A 228 17.46 7.09 -8.03
N THR A 229 17.00 8.13 -7.37
CA THR A 229 16.58 9.39 -8.02
C THR A 229 17.84 10.22 -8.27
N LEU A 230 17.94 10.78 -9.46
CA LEU A 230 19.03 11.72 -9.82
C LEU A 230 18.88 13.02 -9.04
#